data_537b62a0524aee6970b681c02bf57d31
#
_entry.id   537b62a0524aee6970b681c02bf57d31
#
_cell.length_a   1.000
_cell.length_b   1.000
_cell.length_c   1.000
_cell.angle_alpha   90.00
_cell.angle_beta   90.00
_cell.angle_gamma   90.00
#
_symmetry.space_group_name_H-M   'P 1'
#
loop_
_entity.id
_entity.type
_entity.pdbx_description
1 polymer ?
#
loop_
_entity_poly.entity_id
_entity_poly.type
_entity_poly.pdbx_seq_one_letter_code
_entity_poly.pdbx_strand_id
1 'polypeptide(L)'
;MTTPALLVLADGSVFHGTSIGYEGSTSGEVVFNTSMTGYQEILTDPSYCKQIVTLTYPHIGNTGANAEDEESRSVYAAGLIIRDLPLLHSNFRASESLHDYLVRNKTVAIADIDTRRLTTLLREKGAQGGAILAGADATIEKAQELIAAFGSMVGKDLAKEVSCKEAYEWTEGEWALGKGFVPPAEQPFHVVAYDFGVKTNILRMLASRGCRLTVVPAQTSAEDVLALNPDGVFLSNGPGDPEPCTYAIEAVQKLMASGKPIFGIGLGHQLVSLAIVAKTLKMHFSHHGANHPVQDLDSGKVVITSQNHGFAVDADTLPANARITHKSLFDNTLQGIELTDKPVFCFQGHPEASPGPQDVGYLFDKFIDNMKAAKQ
;
A
#
# COMPACT_ATOMS: atom_id res chain seq x y z
N MET A 1 11.18 30.26 -14.96
CA MET A 1 12.14 29.31 -15.57
C MET A 1 11.84 27.95 -15.00
N THR A 2 11.83 26.91 -15.82
CA THR A 2 11.61 25.52 -15.35
C THR A 2 12.92 25.00 -14.75
N THR A 3 12.88 24.40 -13.57
CA THR A 3 14.06 23.79 -12.94
C THR A 3 14.35 22.44 -13.57
N PRO A 4 15.57 22.17 -14.09
CA PRO A 4 15.93 20.88 -14.64
C PRO A 4 15.89 19.79 -13.57
N ALA A 5 15.55 18.56 -13.99
CA ALA A 5 15.61 17.39 -13.15
C ALA A 5 16.19 16.19 -13.90
N LEU A 6 16.76 15.26 -13.16
CA LEU A 6 17.45 14.08 -13.66
C LEU A 6 16.91 12.84 -12.91
N LEU A 7 16.54 11.81 -13.67
CA LEU A 7 16.27 10.47 -13.15
C LEU A 7 17.37 9.53 -13.66
N VAL A 8 18.01 8.82 -12.72
CA VAL A 8 19.01 7.78 -13.02
C VAL A 8 18.55 6.47 -12.40
N LEU A 9 18.71 5.37 -13.14
CA LEU A 9 18.41 4.03 -12.66
C LEU A 9 19.70 3.24 -12.38
N ALA A 10 19.58 2.18 -11.61
CA ALA A 10 20.70 1.33 -11.24
C ALA A 10 21.38 0.66 -12.46
N ASP A 11 20.64 0.42 -13.55
CA ASP A 11 21.20 -0.11 -14.81
C ASP A 11 21.95 0.92 -15.65
N GLY A 12 22.09 2.16 -15.15
CA GLY A 12 22.75 3.27 -15.86
C GLY A 12 21.84 4.07 -16.79
N SER A 13 20.57 3.73 -16.92
CA SER A 13 19.62 4.50 -17.73
C SER A 13 19.39 5.88 -17.15
N VAL A 14 19.40 6.91 -18.02
CA VAL A 14 19.25 8.32 -17.64
C VAL A 14 18.08 8.93 -18.39
N PHE A 15 17.27 9.71 -17.67
CA PHE A 15 16.17 10.50 -18.20
C PHE A 15 16.30 11.95 -17.72
N HIS A 16 16.27 12.88 -18.67
CA HIS A 16 16.27 14.31 -18.41
C HIS A 16 14.83 14.84 -18.48
N GLY A 17 14.43 15.63 -17.53
CA GLY A 17 13.10 16.20 -17.45
C GLY A 17 13.07 17.51 -16.66
N THR A 18 11.91 17.84 -16.14
CA THR A 18 11.62 19.07 -15.41
C THR A 18 11.17 18.74 -13.99
N SER A 19 11.68 19.48 -13.01
CA SER A 19 11.19 19.39 -11.62
C SER A 19 9.78 19.96 -11.55
N ILE A 20 8.89 19.20 -10.92
CA ILE A 20 7.49 19.59 -10.67
C ILE A 20 7.15 19.57 -9.19
N GLY A 21 8.12 19.31 -8.31
CA GLY A 21 7.96 19.23 -6.87
C GLY A 21 9.04 20.02 -6.13
N TYR A 22 9.44 19.48 -4.98
CA TYR A 22 10.48 20.07 -4.14
C TYR A 22 11.86 19.91 -4.80
N GLU A 23 12.66 20.99 -4.80
CA GLU A 23 14.05 20.93 -5.28
C GLU A 23 14.93 20.19 -4.27
N GLY A 24 15.64 19.17 -4.74
CA GLY A 24 16.47 18.31 -3.91
C GLY A 24 16.72 16.97 -4.56
N SER A 25 17.00 15.97 -3.76
CA SER A 25 17.28 14.63 -4.22
C SER A 25 16.52 13.59 -3.40
N THR A 26 16.16 12.48 -4.08
CA THR A 26 15.56 11.31 -3.45
C THR A 26 16.05 10.04 -4.11
N SER A 27 16.02 8.92 -3.39
CA SER A 27 16.33 7.60 -3.92
C SER A 27 15.36 6.55 -3.39
N GLY A 28 15.16 5.50 -4.16
CA GLY A 28 14.28 4.41 -3.80
C GLY A 28 14.17 3.37 -4.90
N GLU A 29 13.35 2.35 -4.70
CA GLU A 29 13.00 1.41 -5.74
C GLU A 29 12.02 2.08 -6.72
N VAL A 30 12.39 2.13 -8.00
CA VAL A 30 11.52 2.70 -9.03
C VAL A 30 10.52 1.65 -9.48
N VAL A 31 9.24 1.99 -9.34
CA VAL A 31 8.10 1.14 -9.71
C VAL A 31 7.17 1.91 -10.63
N PHE A 32 6.31 1.22 -11.37
CA PHE A 32 5.25 1.85 -12.15
C PHE A 32 3.88 1.44 -11.67
N ASN A 33 2.92 2.37 -11.72
CA ASN A 33 1.53 2.15 -11.37
C ASN A 33 0.63 2.52 -12.55
N THR A 34 -0.31 1.65 -12.88
CA THR A 34 -1.19 1.78 -14.05
C THR A 34 -2.54 2.45 -13.74
N SER A 35 -2.74 2.94 -12.53
CA SER A 35 -3.96 3.66 -12.15
C SER A 35 -4.13 4.95 -12.95
N MET A 36 -5.36 5.21 -13.41
CA MET A 36 -5.69 6.42 -14.18
C MET A 36 -6.01 7.61 -13.27
N THR A 37 -6.36 7.36 -12.01
CA THR A 37 -6.77 8.34 -10.99
C THR A 37 -6.16 7.98 -9.65
N GLY A 38 -6.32 8.87 -8.66
CA GLY A 38 -5.93 8.56 -7.29
C GLY A 38 -4.44 8.76 -7.00
N TYR A 39 -3.80 9.70 -7.69
CA TYR A 39 -2.38 9.97 -7.46
C TYR A 39 -2.09 10.49 -6.05
N GLN A 40 -3.03 11.19 -5.42
CA GLN A 40 -2.86 11.69 -4.05
C GLN A 40 -2.94 10.55 -3.03
N GLU A 41 -3.86 9.62 -3.20
CA GLU A 41 -3.98 8.40 -2.41
C GLU A 41 -2.72 7.52 -2.56
N ILE A 42 -2.20 7.39 -3.78
CA ILE A 42 -0.94 6.66 -4.04
C ILE A 42 0.23 7.30 -3.32
N LEU A 43 0.38 8.63 -3.39
CA LEU A 43 1.47 9.34 -2.73
C LEU A 43 1.43 9.22 -1.20
N THR A 44 0.24 9.14 -0.62
CA THR A 44 0.03 9.07 0.83
C THR A 44 -0.14 7.65 1.38
N ASP A 45 -0.15 6.62 0.52
CA ASP A 45 -0.13 5.23 0.96
C ASP A 45 1.24 4.86 1.54
N PRO A 46 1.33 4.51 2.84
CA PRO A 46 2.60 4.16 3.47
C PRO A 46 3.31 2.96 2.82
N SER A 47 2.58 2.11 2.11
CA SER A 47 3.17 0.97 1.38
C SER A 47 4.16 1.39 0.29
N TYR A 48 4.12 2.65 -0.16
CA TYR A 48 5.12 3.20 -1.09
C TYR A 48 6.37 3.79 -0.40
N CYS A 49 6.54 3.60 0.90
CA CYS A 49 7.75 4.05 1.60
C CYS A 49 9.01 3.51 0.92
N LYS A 50 9.95 4.41 0.61
CA LYS A 50 11.19 4.15 -0.15
C LYS A 50 10.98 3.65 -1.59
N GLN A 51 9.80 3.90 -2.18
CA GLN A 51 9.56 3.68 -3.60
C GLN A 51 9.34 5.00 -4.34
N ILE A 52 9.92 5.12 -5.52
CA ILE A 52 9.70 6.20 -6.48
C ILE A 52 8.65 5.70 -7.46
N VAL A 53 7.49 6.36 -7.48
CA VAL A 53 6.33 5.87 -8.24
C VAL A 53 6.28 6.55 -9.61
N THR A 54 6.28 5.74 -10.67
CA THR A 54 5.99 6.18 -12.04
C THR A 54 4.52 5.97 -12.32
N LEU A 55 3.78 7.02 -12.61
CA LEU A 55 2.39 6.91 -13.06
C LEU A 55 2.35 6.84 -14.59
N THR A 56 1.76 5.77 -15.11
CA THR A 56 1.74 5.51 -16.56
C THR A 56 0.68 6.33 -17.29
N TYR A 57 -0.36 6.80 -16.59
CA TYR A 57 -1.37 7.69 -17.15
C TYR A 57 -0.76 9.07 -17.47
N PRO A 58 -1.02 9.62 -18.66
CA PRO A 58 -0.30 10.81 -19.12
C PRO A 58 -0.70 12.12 -18.41
N HIS A 59 -1.92 12.23 -17.91
CA HIS A 59 -2.48 13.47 -17.34
C HIS A 59 -2.59 13.39 -15.80
N ILE A 60 -1.48 13.52 -15.10
CA ILE A 60 -1.42 13.48 -13.64
C ILE A 60 -1.38 14.91 -13.07
N GLY A 61 -2.24 15.18 -12.10
CA GLY A 61 -2.41 16.51 -11.51
C GLY A 61 -3.61 17.29 -12.07
N ASN A 62 -4.33 16.74 -13.04
CA ASN A 62 -5.45 17.38 -13.72
C ASN A 62 -6.66 17.68 -12.80
N THR A 63 -6.79 16.99 -11.68
CA THR A 63 -7.85 17.20 -10.68
C THR A 63 -7.40 17.98 -9.45
N GLY A 64 -6.14 18.43 -9.41
CA GLY A 64 -5.57 19.10 -8.24
C GLY A 64 -5.36 18.16 -7.05
N ALA A 65 -5.31 18.73 -5.85
CA ALA A 65 -5.22 18.03 -4.58
C ALA A 65 -6.18 18.64 -3.55
N ASN A 66 -6.54 17.87 -2.53
CA ASN A 66 -7.41 18.29 -1.44
C ASN A 66 -7.09 17.51 -0.16
N ALA A 67 -7.64 17.93 0.98
CA ALA A 67 -7.34 17.33 2.28
C ALA A 67 -8.10 16.01 2.56
N GLU A 68 -9.07 15.63 1.73
CA GLU A 68 -9.89 14.44 1.97
C GLU A 68 -9.37 13.19 1.25
N ASP A 69 -8.53 13.35 0.21
CA ASP A 69 -8.01 12.24 -0.60
C ASP A 69 -6.63 11.76 -0.12
N GLU A 70 -6.38 11.85 1.18
CA GLU A 70 -5.16 11.37 1.84
C GLU A 70 -5.42 10.04 2.56
N GLU A 71 -4.54 9.08 2.33
CA GLU A 71 -4.62 7.73 2.93
C GLU A 71 -3.76 7.59 4.20
N SER A 72 -3.07 8.66 4.57
CA SER A 72 -2.29 8.75 5.81
C SER A 72 -1.92 10.20 6.11
N ARG A 73 -1.22 10.41 7.20
CA ARG A 73 -0.78 11.75 7.70
C ARG A 73 0.30 12.44 6.84
N SER A 74 0.90 11.76 5.89
CA SER A 74 2.06 12.27 5.13
C SER A 74 2.16 11.64 3.75
N VAL A 75 2.92 12.28 2.86
CA VAL A 75 3.41 11.63 1.64
C VAL A 75 4.51 10.66 2.02
N TYR A 76 4.33 9.39 1.71
CA TYR A 76 5.29 8.32 1.98
C TYR A 76 6.06 7.88 0.75
N ALA A 77 5.53 8.06 -0.46
CA ALA A 77 6.28 7.81 -1.69
C ALA A 77 7.58 8.62 -1.66
N ALA A 78 8.71 7.97 -1.98
CA ALA A 78 10.02 8.61 -1.99
C ALA A 78 10.14 9.66 -3.10
N GLY A 79 9.37 9.52 -4.17
CA GLY A 79 9.33 10.48 -5.28
C GLY A 79 8.25 10.12 -6.29
N LEU A 80 7.98 11.04 -7.21
CA LEU A 80 6.97 10.90 -8.26
C LEU A 80 7.59 11.12 -9.64
N ILE A 81 7.25 10.24 -10.57
CA ILE A 81 7.62 10.34 -11.98
C ILE A 81 6.34 10.36 -12.79
N ILE A 82 6.15 11.39 -13.62
CA ILE A 82 5.01 11.53 -14.51
C ILE A 82 5.47 11.97 -15.92
N ARG A 83 4.59 11.79 -16.91
CA ARG A 83 4.84 12.27 -18.26
C ARG A 83 4.64 13.77 -18.37
N ASP A 84 3.49 14.26 -17.91
CA ASP A 84 3.05 15.62 -18.16
C ASP A 84 2.27 16.16 -16.95
N LEU A 85 2.62 17.38 -16.51
CA LEU A 85 1.87 18.11 -15.50
C LEU A 85 1.00 19.14 -16.20
N PRO A 86 -0.35 19.03 -16.13
CA PRO A 86 -1.27 19.98 -16.73
C PRO A 86 -1.05 21.41 -16.21
N LEU A 87 -1.14 22.39 -17.12
CA LEU A 87 -1.04 23.81 -16.77
C LEU A 87 -2.19 24.27 -15.85
N LEU A 88 -3.36 23.65 -15.99
CA LEU A 88 -4.55 23.92 -15.20
C LEU A 88 -5.10 22.63 -14.63
N HIS A 89 -5.60 22.70 -13.41
CA HIS A 89 -6.39 21.64 -12.82
C HIS A 89 -7.85 22.08 -12.66
N SER A 90 -8.77 21.12 -12.70
CA SER A 90 -10.20 21.40 -12.56
C SER A 90 -10.90 20.25 -11.85
N ASN A 91 -11.32 20.49 -10.62
CA ASN A 91 -12.20 19.61 -9.84
C ASN A 91 -12.87 20.45 -8.75
N PHE A 92 -14.15 20.21 -8.48
CA PHE A 92 -14.90 20.97 -7.48
C PHE A 92 -14.38 20.79 -6.04
N ARG A 93 -13.60 19.73 -5.79
CA ARG A 93 -12.95 19.45 -4.50
C ARG A 93 -11.50 19.93 -4.41
N ALA A 94 -10.92 20.41 -5.52
CA ALA A 94 -9.54 20.85 -5.53
C ALA A 94 -9.34 22.10 -4.66
N SER A 95 -8.37 22.07 -3.76
CA SER A 95 -7.95 23.20 -2.92
C SER A 95 -6.58 23.74 -3.31
N GLU A 96 -5.76 22.95 -3.99
CA GLU A 96 -4.42 23.33 -4.44
C GLU A 96 -4.02 22.54 -5.70
N SER A 97 -2.93 22.97 -6.37
CA SER A 97 -2.34 22.25 -7.49
C SER A 97 -1.50 21.04 -6.98
N LEU A 98 -1.26 20.06 -7.85
CA LEU A 98 -0.32 18.99 -7.52
C LEU A 98 1.09 19.52 -7.27
N HIS A 99 1.54 20.54 -8.01
CA HIS A 99 2.83 21.18 -7.78
C HIS A 99 2.94 21.73 -6.36
N ASP A 100 1.99 22.53 -5.91
CA ASP A 100 1.98 23.14 -4.57
C ASP A 100 1.93 22.07 -3.48
N TYR A 101 1.12 21.02 -3.71
CA TYR A 101 1.03 19.84 -2.83
C TYR A 101 2.37 19.13 -2.67
N LEU A 102 3.09 18.86 -3.76
CA LEU A 102 4.40 18.22 -3.75
C LEU A 102 5.45 19.09 -3.04
N VAL A 103 5.48 20.39 -3.32
CA VAL A 103 6.42 21.34 -2.68
C VAL A 103 6.16 21.43 -1.18
N ARG A 104 4.90 21.58 -0.77
CA ARG A 104 4.50 21.66 0.64
C ARG A 104 4.89 20.39 1.42
N ASN A 105 4.77 19.22 0.79
CA ASN A 105 5.14 17.94 1.37
C ASN A 105 6.63 17.57 1.15
N LYS A 106 7.44 18.47 0.60
CA LYS A 106 8.87 18.26 0.31
C LYS A 106 9.12 17.00 -0.54
N THR A 107 8.24 16.72 -1.49
CA THR A 107 8.31 15.55 -2.37
C THR A 107 9.03 15.92 -3.66
N VAL A 108 10.14 15.25 -3.94
CA VAL A 108 10.90 15.40 -5.20
C VAL A 108 10.14 14.69 -6.31
N ALA A 109 9.95 15.38 -7.44
CA ALA A 109 9.20 14.83 -8.56
C ALA A 109 9.72 15.35 -9.90
N ILE A 110 9.60 14.51 -10.94
CA ILE A 110 10.06 14.78 -12.30
C ILE A 110 8.94 14.54 -13.31
N ALA A 111 8.82 15.45 -14.27
CA ALA A 111 7.95 15.33 -15.44
C ALA A 111 8.75 15.50 -16.75
N ASP A 112 8.04 15.47 -17.87
CA ASP A 112 8.59 15.66 -19.22
C ASP A 112 9.58 14.56 -19.65
N ILE A 113 9.41 13.36 -19.13
CA ILE A 113 10.21 12.18 -19.53
C ILE A 113 9.35 11.18 -20.31
N ASP A 114 10.02 10.29 -21.03
CA ASP A 114 9.36 9.15 -21.69
C ASP A 114 9.02 8.05 -20.67
N THR A 115 7.86 8.19 -20.01
CA THR A 115 7.38 7.22 -19.04
C THR A 115 7.03 5.87 -19.66
N ARG A 116 6.70 5.82 -20.97
CA ARG A 116 6.46 4.56 -21.67
C ARG A 116 7.76 3.75 -21.81
N ARG A 117 8.85 4.38 -22.23
CA ARG A 117 10.18 3.76 -22.26
C ARG A 117 10.60 3.30 -20.87
N LEU A 118 10.42 4.12 -19.84
CA LEU A 118 10.73 3.77 -18.46
C LEU A 118 9.92 2.53 -18.00
N THR A 119 8.61 2.52 -18.24
CA THR A 119 7.74 1.39 -17.87
C THR A 119 8.14 0.10 -18.59
N THR A 120 8.46 0.17 -19.89
CA THR A 120 8.96 -0.98 -20.64
C THR A 120 10.25 -1.52 -20.03
N LEU A 121 11.19 -0.64 -19.71
CA LEU A 121 12.46 -1.01 -19.09
C LEU A 121 12.26 -1.70 -17.72
N LEU A 122 11.39 -1.16 -16.87
CA LEU A 122 11.09 -1.75 -15.56
C LEU A 122 10.36 -3.10 -15.69
N ARG A 123 9.53 -3.28 -16.73
CA ARG A 123 8.85 -4.54 -17.00
C ARG A 123 9.82 -5.63 -17.47
N GLU A 124 10.79 -5.27 -18.31
CA GLU A 124 11.76 -6.21 -18.87
C GLU A 124 12.88 -6.58 -17.89
N LYS A 125 13.42 -5.58 -17.19
CA LYS A 125 14.58 -5.74 -16.29
C LYS A 125 14.22 -5.91 -14.81
N GLY A 126 12.96 -5.66 -14.46
CA GLY A 126 12.48 -5.67 -13.08
C GLY A 126 12.53 -4.29 -12.40
N ALA A 127 11.87 -4.19 -11.26
CA ALA A 127 11.95 -3.04 -10.38
C ALA A 127 13.38 -2.90 -9.86
N GLN A 128 13.92 -1.67 -9.90
CA GLN A 128 15.33 -1.42 -9.55
C GLN A 128 15.50 -0.09 -8.82
N GLY A 129 16.62 0.07 -8.14
CA GLY A 129 16.98 1.33 -7.50
C GLY A 129 17.09 2.46 -8.51
N GLY A 130 16.67 3.64 -8.08
CA GLY A 130 16.82 4.87 -8.85
C GLY A 130 16.94 6.10 -7.96
N ALA A 131 17.29 7.21 -8.56
CA ALA A 131 17.34 8.50 -7.88
C ALA A 131 16.82 9.62 -8.79
N ILE A 132 16.09 10.56 -8.19
CA ILE A 132 15.67 11.82 -8.82
C ILE A 132 16.47 12.94 -8.17
N LEU A 133 17.07 13.79 -8.99
CA LEU A 133 17.75 15.01 -8.55
C LEU A 133 17.15 16.20 -9.29
N ALA A 134 16.78 17.22 -8.54
CA ALA A 134 16.20 18.47 -9.06
C ALA A 134 17.01 19.67 -8.58
N GLY A 135 17.38 20.55 -9.49
CA GLY A 135 18.15 21.76 -9.19
C GLY A 135 19.56 21.76 -9.78
N ALA A 136 20.34 22.76 -9.38
CA ALA A 136 21.66 23.04 -9.97
C ALA A 136 22.72 21.94 -9.72
N ASP A 137 22.56 21.17 -8.64
CA ASP A 137 23.51 20.13 -8.21
C ASP A 137 23.16 18.74 -8.74
N ALA A 138 22.27 18.63 -9.72
CA ALA A 138 21.84 17.37 -10.29
C ALA A 138 22.93 16.79 -11.22
N THR A 139 23.65 15.77 -10.74
CA THR A 139 24.68 15.05 -11.52
C THR A 139 24.42 13.54 -11.49
N ILE A 140 24.91 12.85 -12.54
CA ILE A 140 24.80 11.38 -12.64
C ILE A 140 25.57 10.71 -11.51
N GLU A 141 26.74 11.21 -11.18
CA GLU A 141 27.61 10.68 -10.12
C GLU A 141 26.91 10.71 -8.76
N LYS A 142 26.30 11.84 -8.42
CA LYS A 142 25.53 11.97 -7.16
C LYS A 142 24.30 11.03 -7.15
N ALA A 143 23.64 10.85 -8.29
CA ALA A 143 22.55 9.89 -8.40
C ALA A 143 23.02 8.46 -8.15
N GLN A 144 24.16 8.07 -8.73
CA GLN A 144 24.74 6.73 -8.54
C GLN A 144 25.14 6.48 -7.07
N GLU A 145 25.68 7.48 -6.37
CA GLU A 145 25.97 7.39 -4.92
C GLU A 145 24.69 7.14 -4.12
N LEU A 146 23.59 7.85 -4.41
CA LEU A 146 22.30 7.67 -3.74
C LEU A 146 21.70 6.29 -4.02
N ILE A 147 21.80 5.80 -5.25
CA ILE A 147 21.32 4.46 -5.62
C ILE A 147 22.12 3.38 -4.89
N ALA A 148 23.45 3.51 -4.83
CA ALA A 148 24.30 2.59 -4.10
C ALA A 148 23.98 2.56 -2.60
N ALA A 149 23.72 3.73 -2.00
CA ALA A 149 23.33 3.85 -0.60
C ALA A 149 21.94 3.27 -0.30
N PHE A 150 21.02 3.36 -1.25
CA PHE A 150 19.69 2.76 -1.13
C PHE A 150 19.76 1.21 -1.11
N GLY A 151 20.53 0.61 -2.04
CA GLY A 151 20.67 -0.84 -2.20
C GLY A 151 19.40 -1.51 -2.74
N SER A 152 18.72 -2.31 -1.94
CA SER A 152 17.54 -3.09 -2.32
C SER A 152 16.42 -2.97 -1.28
N MET A 153 15.19 -3.29 -1.68
CA MET A 153 14.05 -3.46 -0.77
C MET A 153 14.14 -4.76 0.04
N VAL A 154 14.85 -5.77 -0.47
CA VAL A 154 15.02 -7.06 0.21
C VAL A 154 15.74 -6.85 1.54
N GLY A 155 15.22 -7.44 2.60
CA GLY A 155 15.75 -7.32 3.96
C GLY A 155 15.40 -6.01 4.69
N LYS A 156 14.60 -5.12 4.10
CA LYS A 156 14.19 -3.87 4.75
C LYS A 156 12.87 -4.06 5.50
N ASP A 157 12.93 -3.99 6.82
CA ASP A 157 11.75 -3.84 7.68
C ASP A 157 11.34 -2.36 7.71
N LEU A 158 10.40 -1.99 6.84
CA LEU A 158 9.87 -0.64 6.76
C LEU A 158 8.57 -0.47 7.56
N ALA A 159 7.92 -1.56 7.96
CA ALA A 159 6.70 -1.51 8.74
C ALA A 159 6.88 -0.74 10.05
N LYS A 160 7.96 -1.00 10.77
CA LYS A 160 8.28 -0.27 12.02
C LYS A 160 8.68 1.20 11.80
N GLU A 161 9.13 1.57 10.59
CA GLU A 161 9.48 2.96 10.26
C GLU A 161 8.23 3.82 10.07
N VAL A 162 7.18 3.26 9.45
CA VAL A 162 5.95 3.99 9.10
C VAL A 162 4.85 3.88 10.15
N SER A 163 4.92 2.89 11.02
CA SER A 163 3.95 2.63 12.08
C SER A 163 3.74 3.81 13.02
N CYS A 164 2.56 3.88 13.62
CA CYS A 164 2.29 4.81 14.72
C CYS A 164 3.21 4.50 15.91
N LYS A 165 3.50 5.52 16.71
CA LYS A 165 4.36 5.38 17.90
C LYS A 165 3.58 4.95 19.14
N GLU A 166 2.30 5.33 19.19
CA GLU A 166 1.39 5.07 20.31
C GLU A 166 0.06 4.57 19.76
N ALA A 167 -0.64 3.77 20.56
CA ALA A 167 -1.98 3.31 20.24
C ALA A 167 -2.97 4.48 20.23
N TYR A 168 -3.96 4.42 19.33
CA TYR A 168 -5.00 5.43 19.24
C TYR A 168 -6.34 4.80 18.81
N GLU A 169 -7.44 5.50 19.12
CA GLU A 169 -8.78 5.15 18.66
C GLU A 169 -9.11 5.83 17.34
N TRP A 170 -9.73 5.08 16.40
CA TRP A 170 -10.19 5.62 15.13
C TRP A 170 -11.70 5.89 15.17
N THR A 171 -12.14 7.07 14.72
CA THR A 171 -13.52 7.54 14.88
C THR A 171 -14.22 7.95 13.59
N GLU A 172 -13.55 7.90 12.43
CA GLU A 172 -14.15 8.27 11.14
C GLU A 172 -14.69 7.04 10.40
N GLY A 173 -15.84 7.20 9.75
CA GLY A 173 -16.35 6.27 8.78
C GLY A 173 -16.07 6.70 7.33
N GLU A 174 -16.68 5.99 6.37
CA GLU A 174 -16.48 6.25 4.95
C GLU A 174 -16.95 7.64 4.52
N TRP A 175 -16.30 8.17 3.50
CA TRP A 175 -16.64 9.47 2.93
C TRP A 175 -17.95 9.40 2.12
N ALA A 176 -18.79 10.43 2.25
CA ALA A 176 -20.02 10.57 1.48
C ALA A 176 -20.10 11.95 0.86
N LEU A 177 -20.53 12.01 -0.41
CA LEU A 177 -20.68 13.27 -1.15
C LEU A 177 -21.58 14.25 -0.39
N GLY A 178 -21.08 15.47 -0.19
CA GLY A 178 -21.78 16.55 0.51
C GLY A 178 -21.82 16.41 2.04
N LYS A 179 -21.24 15.35 2.60
CA LYS A 179 -21.17 15.12 4.06
C LYS A 179 -19.74 14.98 4.60
N GLY A 180 -18.77 14.70 3.72
CA GLY A 180 -17.41 14.35 4.13
C GLY A 180 -17.35 12.96 4.79
N PHE A 181 -16.44 12.77 5.75
CA PHE A 181 -16.34 11.52 6.51
C PHE A 181 -17.48 11.38 7.50
N VAL A 182 -18.26 10.31 7.37
CA VAL A 182 -19.46 10.09 8.19
C VAL A 182 -19.08 9.29 9.45
N PRO A 183 -19.30 9.80 10.68
CA PRO A 183 -19.06 9.04 11.88
C PRO A 183 -19.93 7.77 11.92
N PRO A 184 -19.40 6.63 12.41
CA PRO A 184 -20.16 5.40 12.54
C PRO A 184 -21.25 5.56 13.63
N ALA A 185 -22.44 4.98 13.38
CA ALA A 185 -23.58 5.08 14.32
C ALA A 185 -23.44 4.14 15.51
N GLU A 186 -23.25 2.84 15.25
CA GLU A 186 -23.11 1.79 16.26
C GLU A 186 -21.85 0.98 16.01
N GLN A 187 -21.14 0.59 17.07
CA GLN A 187 -19.87 -0.12 17.00
C GLN A 187 -19.86 -1.33 17.96
N PRO A 188 -20.65 -2.40 17.63
CA PRO A 188 -20.80 -3.56 18.51
C PRO A 188 -19.57 -4.47 18.56
N PHE A 189 -18.60 -4.28 17.65
CA PHE A 189 -17.38 -5.08 17.58
C PHE A 189 -16.17 -4.27 17.96
N HIS A 190 -15.32 -4.79 18.83
CA HIS A 190 -14.01 -4.23 19.13
C HIS A 190 -12.95 -4.92 18.27
N VAL A 191 -12.30 -4.17 17.40
CA VAL A 191 -11.20 -4.65 16.57
C VAL A 191 -9.92 -3.95 16.96
N VAL A 192 -8.87 -4.71 17.22
CA VAL A 192 -7.51 -4.19 17.34
C VAL A 192 -6.83 -4.31 15.98
N ALA A 193 -6.40 -3.17 15.43
CA ALA A 193 -5.74 -3.07 14.14
C ALA A 193 -4.25 -2.78 14.32
N TYR A 194 -3.38 -3.65 13.82
CA TYR A 194 -1.95 -3.37 13.75
C TYR A 194 -1.66 -2.37 12.63
N ASP A 195 -0.92 -1.34 12.97
CA ASP A 195 -0.42 -0.35 12.01
C ASP A 195 0.97 -0.75 11.49
N PHE A 196 0.99 -1.45 10.37
CA PHE A 196 2.21 -1.71 9.60
C PHE A 196 2.44 -0.66 8.49
N GLY A 197 1.64 0.36 8.45
CA GLY A 197 1.50 1.37 7.41
C GLY A 197 0.09 1.40 6.87
N VAL A 198 -0.90 1.48 7.77
CA VAL A 198 -2.32 1.35 7.45
C VAL A 198 -2.82 2.52 6.61
N LYS A 199 -3.57 2.24 5.54
CA LYS A 199 -4.36 3.21 4.81
C LYS A 199 -5.63 3.56 5.60
N THR A 200 -5.90 4.84 5.72
CA THR A 200 -7.04 5.33 6.53
C THR A 200 -8.39 4.82 6.02
N ASN A 201 -8.54 4.60 4.70
CA ASN A 201 -9.79 4.05 4.16
C ASN A 201 -10.11 2.65 4.67
N ILE A 202 -9.11 1.83 4.98
CA ILE A 202 -9.33 0.53 5.65
C ILE A 202 -10.02 0.72 7.00
N LEU A 203 -9.51 1.65 7.80
CA LEU A 203 -10.08 1.95 9.12
C LEU A 203 -11.50 2.51 9.00
N ARG A 204 -11.74 3.37 8.00
CA ARG A 204 -13.07 3.91 7.70
C ARG A 204 -14.06 2.83 7.32
N MET A 205 -13.67 1.90 6.47
CA MET A 205 -14.54 0.78 6.03
C MET A 205 -14.87 -0.18 7.17
N LEU A 206 -13.93 -0.46 8.07
CA LEU A 206 -14.18 -1.24 9.28
C LEU A 206 -15.12 -0.50 10.24
N ALA A 207 -14.86 0.79 10.48
CA ALA A 207 -15.69 1.61 11.36
C ALA A 207 -17.13 1.71 10.85
N SER A 208 -17.34 1.94 9.55
CA SER A 208 -18.67 2.00 8.93
C SER A 208 -19.43 0.66 9.00
N ARG A 209 -18.72 -0.45 9.21
CA ARG A 209 -19.31 -1.79 9.43
C ARG A 209 -19.51 -2.15 10.91
N GLY A 210 -19.42 -1.17 11.79
CA GLY A 210 -19.69 -1.36 13.21
C GLY A 210 -18.49 -1.80 14.05
N CYS A 211 -17.26 -1.52 13.61
CA CYS A 211 -16.05 -1.78 14.37
C CYS A 211 -15.62 -0.54 15.16
N ARG A 212 -15.49 -0.67 16.48
CA ARG A 212 -14.70 0.23 17.29
C ARG A 212 -13.24 -0.19 17.16
N LEU A 213 -12.39 0.73 16.72
CA LEU A 213 -11.03 0.41 16.35
C LEU A 213 -10.02 0.99 17.32
N THR A 214 -9.19 0.12 17.89
CA THR A 214 -7.96 0.49 18.59
C THR A 214 -6.80 0.15 17.66
N VAL A 215 -6.11 1.18 17.17
CA VAL A 215 -4.94 1.02 16.28
C VAL A 215 -3.70 0.96 17.14
N VAL A 216 -2.87 -0.07 16.93
CA VAL A 216 -1.67 -0.31 17.74
C VAL A 216 -0.42 -0.32 16.90
N PRO A 217 0.75 0.07 17.47
CA PRO A 217 2.04 0.00 16.79
C PRO A 217 2.38 -1.40 16.27
N ALA A 218 3.19 -1.46 15.21
CA ALA A 218 3.62 -2.70 14.56
C ALA A 218 4.27 -3.72 15.49
N GLN A 219 4.98 -3.27 16.52
CA GLN A 219 5.72 -4.11 17.47
C GLN A 219 4.93 -4.46 18.74
N THR A 220 3.63 -4.15 18.79
CA THR A 220 2.76 -4.50 19.92
C THR A 220 2.71 -6.02 20.09
N SER A 221 2.89 -6.50 21.31
CA SER A 221 2.85 -7.93 21.59
C SER A 221 1.44 -8.52 21.44
N ALA A 222 1.36 -9.81 21.16
CA ALA A 222 0.07 -10.51 21.13
C ALA A 222 -0.63 -10.46 22.49
N GLU A 223 0.11 -10.53 23.58
CA GLU A 223 -0.37 -10.45 24.95
C GLU A 223 -1.06 -9.12 25.22
N ASP A 224 -0.45 -8.01 24.81
CA ASP A 224 -1.04 -6.67 24.97
C ASP A 224 -2.30 -6.50 24.12
N VAL A 225 -2.32 -7.02 22.90
CA VAL A 225 -3.52 -7.01 22.05
C VAL A 225 -4.65 -7.83 22.66
N LEU A 226 -4.36 -9.04 23.15
CA LEU A 226 -5.36 -9.91 23.79
C LEU A 226 -5.87 -9.34 25.11
N ALA A 227 -5.04 -8.58 25.84
CA ALA A 227 -5.46 -7.88 27.06
C ALA A 227 -6.53 -6.80 26.80
N LEU A 228 -6.61 -6.26 25.59
CA LEU A 228 -7.68 -5.35 25.15
C LEU A 228 -9.01 -6.08 24.88
N ASN A 229 -9.02 -7.40 24.95
CA ASN A 229 -10.17 -8.28 24.70
C ASN A 229 -10.91 -7.98 23.38
N PRO A 230 -10.24 -8.01 22.22
CA PRO A 230 -10.86 -7.74 20.94
C PRO A 230 -11.81 -8.86 20.50
N ASP A 231 -12.81 -8.50 19.71
CA ASP A 231 -13.66 -9.45 18.98
C ASP A 231 -12.96 -10.00 17.74
N GLY A 232 -12.05 -9.21 17.15
CA GLY A 232 -11.23 -9.58 16.01
C GLY A 232 -9.94 -8.77 15.96
N VAL A 233 -8.96 -9.26 15.21
CA VAL A 233 -7.68 -8.61 14.97
C VAL A 233 -7.52 -8.34 13.47
N PHE A 234 -7.12 -7.13 13.15
CA PHE A 234 -6.84 -6.72 11.78
C PHE A 234 -5.34 -6.48 11.60
N LEU A 235 -4.78 -7.01 10.52
CA LEU A 235 -3.36 -6.86 10.14
C LEU A 235 -3.28 -6.02 8.88
N SER A 236 -2.77 -4.80 8.99
CA SER A 236 -2.82 -3.83 7.90
C SER A 236 -1.85 -4.14 6.76
N ASN A 237 -2.06 -3.45 5.64
CA ASN A 237 -1.07 -3.25 4.60
C ASN A 237 0.17 -2.54 5.15
N GLY A 238 1.26 -2.54 4.39
CA GLY A 238 2.49 -1.86 4.75
C GLY A 238 3.61 -2.08 3.73
N PRO A 239 4.71 -1.32 3.88
CA PRO A 239 5.87 -1.38 2.99
C PRO A 239 6.88 -2.44 3.40
N GLY A 240 7.80 -2.70 2.48
CA GLY A 240 9.03 -3.44 2.76
C GLY A 240 8.92 -4.94 2.57
N ASP A 241 9.95 -5.62 3.07
CA ASP A 241 10.05 -7.07 3.07
C ASP A 241 9.36 -7.62 4.32
N PRO A 242 8.45 -8.60 4.21
CA PRO A 242 7.80 -9.19 5.37
C PRO A 242 8.72 -10.08 6.23
N GLU A 243 9.76 -10.70 5.65
CA GLU A 243 10.60 -11.68 6.36
C GLU A 243 11.32 -11.10 7.59
N PRO A 244 11.90 -9.88 7.57
CA PRO A 244 12.54 -9.30 8.75
C PRO A 244 11.57 -8.86 9.85
N CYS A 245 10.26 -8.84 9.60
CA CYS A 245 9.23 -8.48 10.60
C CYS A 245 8.96 -9.61 11.61
N THR A 246 9.99 -10.19 12.18
CA THR A 246 9.91 -11.38 13.07
C THR A 246 9.01 -11.13 14.27
N TYR A 247 9.03 -9.95 14.87
CA TYR A 247 8.16 -9.55 15.96
C TYR A 247 6.66 -9.67 15.59
N ALA A 248 6.30 -9.30 14.35
CA ALA A 248 4.93 -9.38 13.85
C ALA A 248 4.54 -10.84 13.54
N ILE A 249 5.44 -11.62 12.93
CA ILE A 249 5.21 -13.04 12.64
C ILE A 249 4.94 -13.80 13.94
N GLU A 250 5.74 -13.59 14.99
CA GLU A 250 5.55 -14.21 16.30
C GLU A 250 4.23 -13.78 16.96
N ALA A 251 3.89 -12.51 16.89
CA ALA A 251 2.60 -12.00 17.40
C ALA A 251 1.43 -12.66 16.68
N VAL A 252 1.46 -12.74 15.34
CA VAL A 252 0.40 -13.37 14.53
C VAL A 252 0.25 -14.87 14.88
N GLN A 253 1.34 -15.61 15.09
CA GLN A 253 1.28 -17.01 15.54
C GLN A 253 0.51 -17.15 16.86
N LYS A 254 0.81 -16.32 17.84
CA LYS A 254 0.12 -16.33 19.15
C LYS A 254 -1.35 -15.90 19.03
N LEU A 255 -1.64 -14.90 18.21
CA LEU A 255 -3.01 -14.44 17.96
C LEU A 255 -3.84 -15.53 17.27
N MET A 256 -3.29 -16.26 16.30
CA MET A 256 -3.95 -17.40 15.67
C MET A 256 -4.23 -18.52 16.67
N ALA A 257 -3.32 -18.76 17.62
CA ALA A 257 -3.52 -19.76 18.68
C ALA A 257 -4.65 -19.37 19.65
N SER A 258 -4.98 -18.09 19.80
CA SER A 258 -6.09 -17.62 20.62
C SER A 258 -7.48 -17.94 20.08
N GLY A 259 -7.58 -18.31 18.78
CA GLY A 259 -8.84 -18.58 18.10
C GLY A 259 -9.64 -17.34 17.73
N LYS A 260 -9.12 -16.13 17.95
CA LYS A 260 -9.78 -14.89 17.52
C LYS A 260 -9.83 -14.78 16.00
N PRO A 261 -10.91 -14.22 15.42
CA PRO A 261 -10.97 -13.89 14.00
C PRO A 261 -9.86 -12.92 13.60
N ILE A 262 -9.17 -13.23 12.50
CA ILE A 262 -8.08 -12.42 11.97
C ILE A 262 -8.32 -12.16 10.48
N PHE A 263 -8.16 -10.90 10.08
CA PHE A 263 -8.14 -10.49 8.67
C PHE A 263 -6.86 -9.71 8.37
N GLY A 264 -6.14 -10.12 7.33
CA GLY A 264 -4.89 -9.48 6.90
C GLY A 264 -4.95 -8.97 5.46
N ILE A 265 -4.42 -7.77 5.22
CA ILE A 265 -4.35 -7.13 3.90
C ILE A 265 -2.89 -6.83 3.55
N GLY A 266 -2.48 -7.10 2.30
CA GLY A 266 -1.15 -6.75 1.80
C GLY A 266 -0.02 -7.34 2.63
N LEU A 267 0.74 -6.52 3.34
CA LEU A 267 1.76 -7.00 4.27
C LEU A 267 1.16 -7.92 5.35
N GLY A 268 -0.03 -7.61 5.85
CA GLY A 268 -0.75 -8.47 6.79
C GLY A 268 -1.05 -9.87 6.23
N HIS A 269 -1.38 -9.97 4.93
CA HIS A 269 -1.51 -11.26 4.24
C HIS A 269 -0.18 -12.04 4.23
N GLN A 270 0.92 -11.36 3.93
CA GLN A 270 2.25 -11.98 3.89
C GLN A 270 2.70 -12.43 5.28
N LEU A 271 2.42 -11.64 6.33
CA LEU A 271 2.74 -11.99 7.72
C LEU A 271 1.93 -13.21 8.22
N VAL A 272 0.64 -13.31 7.88
CA VAL A 272 -0.15 -14.52 8.15
C VAL A 272 0.47 -15.73 7.47
N SER A 273 0.87 -15.59 6.21
CA SER A 273 1.48 -16.69 5.44
C SER A 273 2.81 -17.14 6.05
N LEU A 274 3.67 -16.21 6.44
CA LEU A 274 4.93 -16.54 7.14
C LEU A 274 4.67 -17.18 8.52
N ALA A 275 3.63 -16.75 9.23
CA ALA A 275 3.26 -17.30 10.53
C ALA A 275 2.78 -18.76 10.46
N ILE A 276 2.25 -19.20 9.31
CA ILE A 276 1.92 -20.61 9.03
C ILE A 276 3.05 -21.36 8.29
N VAL A 277 4.26 -20.79 8.30
CA VAL A 277 5.48 -21.39 7.73
C VAL A 277 5.52 -21.48 6.21
N ALA A 278 4.66 -20.74 5.50
CA ALA A 278 4.82 -20.50 4.08
C ALA A 278 5.99 -19.53 3.81
N LYS A 279 6.41 -19.43 2.57
CA LYS A 279 7.52 -18.56 2.14
C LYS A 279 7.02 -17.40 1.32
N THR A 280 7.77 -16.31 1.33
CA THR A 280 7.57 -15.18 0.44
C THR A 280 8.71 -15.07 -0.58
N LEU A 281 8.45 -14.39 -1.68
CA LEU A 281 9.42 -14.14 -2.74
C LEU A 281 9.33 -12.69 -3.21
N LYS A 282 10.47 -12.10 -3.59
CA LYS A 282 10.51 -10.81 -4.27
C LYS A 282 10.08 -11.01 -5.73
N MET A 283 9.08 -10.24 -6.15
CA MET A 283 8.60 -10.28 -7.53
C MET A 283 9.59 -9.61 -8.49
N HIS A 284 9.67 -10.08 -9.73
CA HIS A 284 10.51 -9.49 -10.76
C HIS A 284 10.09 -8.05 -11.07
N PHE A 285 8.82 -7.84 -11.37
CA PHE A 285 8.16 -6.53 -11.36
C PHE A 285 6.96 -6.60 -10.43
N SER A 286 6.77 -5.54 -9.66
CA SER A 286 5.73 -5.48 -8.64
C SER A 286 4.34 -5.33 -9.27
N HIS A 287 3.30 -5.68 -8.54
CA HIS A 287 1.92 -5.36 -8.90
C HIS A 287 1.52 -4.01 -8.32
N HIS A 288 1.36 -3.01 -9.19
CA HIS A 288 0.85 -1.69 -8.80
C HIS A 288 -0.17 -1.22 -9.84
N GLY A 289 -1.39 -1.02 -9.44
CA GLY A 289 -2.46 -0.56 -10.30
C GLY A 289 -3.85 -0.83 -9.74
N ALA A 290 -4.86 -0.29 -10.40
CA ALA A 290 -6.26 -0.40 -9.98
C ALA A 290 -7.11 -1.18 -10.99
N ASN A 291 -6.50 -2.00 -11.82
CA ASN A 291 -7.15 -2.74 -12.90
C ASN A 291 -6.70 -4.21 -12.99
N HIS A 292 -6.29 -4.78 -11.87
CA HIS A 292 -5.79 -6.16 -11.81
C HIS A 292 -6.93 -7.16 -11.64
N PRO A 293 -7.18 -8.03 -12.62
CA PRO A 293 -8.21 -9.06 -12.52
C PRO A 293 -7.75 -10.19 -11.60
N VAL A 294 -8.60 -10.54 -10.66
CA VAL A 294 -8.39 -11.61 -9.69
C VAL A 294 -9.60 -12.53 -9.74
N GLN A 295 -9.38 -13.84 -9.76
CA GLN A 295 -10.44 -14.83 -9.67
C GLN A 295 -10.68 -15.21 -8.21
N ASP A 296 -11.92 -15.05 -7.77
CA ASP A 296 -12.44 -15.65 -6.55
C ASP A 296 -12.76 -17.12 -6.87
N LEU A 297 -12.02 -18.03 -6.24
CA LEU A 297 -12.13 -19.47 -6.51
C LEU A 297 -13.39 -20.11 -5.92
N ASP A 298 -14.02 -19.49 -4.92
CA ASP A 298 -15.25 -19.99 -4.30
C ASP A 298 -16.46 -19.69 -5.16
N SER A 299 -16.57 -18.46 -5.67
CA SER A 299 -17.68 -18.05 -6.52
C SER A 299 -17.41 -18.25 -8.01
N GLY A 300 -16.16 -18.45 -8.42
CA GLY A 300 -15.72 -18.47 -9.81
C GLY A 300 -15.75 -17.11 -10.50
N LYS A 301 -16.12 -16.04 -9.80
CA LYS A 301 -16.19 -14.68 -10.35
C LYS A 301 -14.81 -14.07 -10.55
N VAL A 302 -14.71 -13.22 -11.56
CA VAL A 302 -13.56 -12.33 -11.74
C VAL A 302 -13.91 -10.97 -11.15
N VAL A 303 -13.05 -10.48 -10.28
CA VAL A 303 -13.14 -9.16 -9.64
C VAL A 303 -11.96 -8.31 -10.07
N ILE A 304 -12.17 -7.02 -10.21
CA ILE A 304 -11.09 -6.08 -10.52
C ILE A 304 -10.59 -5.47 -9.21
N THR A 305 -9.28 -5.50 -9.04
CA THR A 305 -8.65 -5.15 -7.77
C THR A 305 -7.61 -4.05 -7.89
N SER A 306 -7.42 -3.34 -6.80
CA SER A 306 -6.26 -2.48 -6.58
C SER A 306 -5.13 -3.30 -5.97
N GLN A 307 -3.92 -3.15 -6.51
CA GLN A 307 -2.72 -3.89 -6.09
C GLN A 307 -1.58 -2.92 -5.80
N ASN A 308 -0.84 -3.18 -4.74
CA ASN A 308 0.37 -2.44 -4.38
C ASN A 308 1.30 -3.34 -3.56
N HIS A 309 2.06 -4.21 -4.23
CA HIS A 309 3.02 -5.07 -3.55
C HIS A 309 4.17 -5.50 -4.46
N GLY A 310 5.38 -5.62 -3.89
CA GLY A 310 6.58 -6.11 -4.55
C GLY A 310 7.03 -7.49 -4.08
N PHE A 311 6.31 -8.06 -3.11
CA PHE A 311 6.50 -9.42 -2.62
C PHE A 311 5.21 -10.22 -2.78
N ALA A 312 5.34 -11.53 -2.94
CA ALA A 312 4.21 -12.45 -3.05
C ALA A 312 4.45 -13.69 -2.19
N VAL A 313 3.39 -14.39 -1.83
CA VAL A 313 3.47 -15.67 -1.13
C VAL A 313 3.68 -16.78 -2.16
N ASP A 314 4.64 -17.66 -1.88
CA ASP A 314 4.89 -18.86 -2.66
C ASP A 314 3.82 -19.92 -2.37
N ALA A 315 2.90 -20.09 -3.32
CA ALA A 315 1.77 -21.00 -3.18
C ALA A 315 2.15 -22.46 -2.95
N ASP A 316 3.32 -22.88 -3.45
CA ASP A 316 3.81 -24.27 -3.33
C ASP A 316 4.30 -24.60 -1.90
N THR A 317 4.45 -23.57 -1.06
CA THR A 317 4.91 -23.72 0.34
C THR A 317 3.77 -23.69 1.35
N LEU A 318 2.52 -23.56 0.92
CA LEU A 318 1.37 -23.50 1.83
C LEU A 318 1.17 -24.83 2.57
N PRO A 319 0.90 -24.81 3.88
CA PRO A 319 0.55 -25.98 4.64
C PRO A 319 -0.86 -26.50 4.29
N ALA A 320 -1.15 -27.75 4.63
CA ALA A 320 -2.41 -28.43 4.27
C ALA A 320 -3.67 -27.76 4.85
N ASN A 321 -3.56 -27.01 5.94
CA ASN A 321 -4.67 -26.27 6.54
C ASN A 321 -4.87 -24.87 5.95
N ALA A 322 -4.11 -24.47 4.94
CA ALA A 322 -4.29 -23.21 4.22
C ALA A 322 -4.88 -23.47 2.83
N ARG A 323 -6.02 -22.86 2.57
CA ARG A 323 -6.73 -22.95 1.30
C ARG A 323 -6.56 -21.66 0.50
N ILE A 324 -6.23 -21.76 -0.78
CA ILE A 324 -6.18 -20.62 -1.69
C ILE A 324 -7.62 -20.20 -2.01
N THR A 325 -7.92 -18.93 -1.83
CA THR A 325 -9.25 -18.35 -2.11
C THR A 325 -9.27 -17.50 -3.37
N HIS A 326 -8.14 -16.85 -3.70
CA HIS A 326 -8.05 -15.92 -4.82
C HIS A 326 -6.73 -16.09 -5.58
N LYS A 327 -6.78 -15.91 -6.92
CA LYS A 327 -5.60 -15.94 -7.82
C LYS A 327 -5.62 -14.79 -8.80
N SER A 328 -4.46 -14.21 -9.07
CA SER A 328 -4.26 -13.24 -10.16
C SER A 328 -4.47 -13.91 -11.51
N LEU A 329 -5.19 -13.25 -12.41
CA LEU A 329 -5.33 -13.69 -13.81
C LEU A 329 -4.21 -13.16 -14.71
N PHE A 330 -3.32 -12.30 -14.21
CA PHE A 330 -2.17 -11.85 -14.98
C PHE A 330 -1.03 -12.87 -14.99
N ASP A 331 -0.76 -13.50 -13.85
CA ASP A 331 0.43 -14.33 -13.66
C ASP A 331 0.20 -15.54 -12.74
N ASN A 332 -1.05 -15.79 -12.34
CA ASN A 332 -1.44 -16.86 -11.40
C ASN A 332 -0.84 -16.74 -9.98
N THR A 333 -0.27 -15.60 -9.61
CA THR A 333 0.19 -15.38 -8.23
C THR A 333 -0.95 -15.50 -7.24
N LEU A 334 -0.62 -15.98 -6.06
CA LEU A 334 -1.56 -16.15 -4.95
C LEU A 334 -2.03 -14.78 -4.46
N GLN A 335 -3.35 -14.60 -4.36
CA GLN A 335 -3.97 -13.35 -3.95
C GLN A 335 -4.77 -13.43 -2.66
N GLY A 336 -5.11 -14.62 -2.20
CA GLY A 336 -5.83 -14.79 -0.94
C GLY A 336 -5.77 -16.21 -0.41
N ILE A 337 -5.75 -16.34 0.91
CA ILE A 337 -5.84 -17.61 1.62
C ILE A 337 -6.83 -17.53 2.78
N GLU A 338 -7.30 -18.71 3.19
CA GLU A 338 -8.11 -18.93 4.37
C GLU A 338 -7.64 -20.19 5.08
N LEU A 339 -7.59 -20.15 6.41
CA LEU A 339 -7.31 -21.35 7.20
C LEU A 339 -8.60 -22.18 7.39
N THR A 340 -8.49 -23.49 7.24
CA THR A 340 -9.63 -24.40 7.33
C THR A 340 -10.01 -24.77 8.78
N ASP A 341 -9.08 -24.53 9.71
CA ASP A 341 -9.19 -24.89 11.13
C ASP A 341 -9.32 -23.67 12.07
N LYS A 342 -9.24 -22.45 11.55
CA LYS A 342 -9.30 -21.21 12.32
C LYS A 342 -10.00 -20.10 11.54
N PRO A 343 -10.64 -19.13 12.21
CA PRO A 343 -11.30 -17.99 11.55
C PRO A 343 -10.26 -16.93 11.09
N VAL A 344 -9.33 -17.34 10.25
CA VAL A 344 -8.23 -16.52 9.73
C VAL A 344 -8.28 -16.54 8.21
N PHE A 345 -8.33 -15.36 7.61
CA PHE A 345 -8.21 -15.21 6.17
C PHE A 345 -7.47 -13.92 5.83
N CYS A 346 -6.91 -13.85 4.63
CA CYS A 346 -6.18 -12.68 4.21
C CYS A 346 -6.18 -12.52 2.69
N PHE A 347 -5.90 -11.29 2.23
CA PHE A 347 -5.93 -10.90 0.83
C PHE A 347 -4.73 -10.02 0.49
N GLN A 348 -4.07 -10.29 -0.64
CA GLN A 348 -2.87 -9.57 -1.06
C GLN A 348 -3.18 -8.17 -1.59
N GLY A 349 -4.26 -8.02 -2.35
CA GLY A 349 -4.70 -6.74 -2.90
C GLY A 349 -5.38 -5.84 -1.85
N HIS A 350 -5.91 -4.72 -2.33
CA HIS A 350 -6.53 -3.67 -1.51
C HIS A 350 -8.06 -3.67 -1.66
N PRO A 351 -8.83 -4.35 -0.78
CA PRO A 351 -10.29 -4.37 -0.87
C PRO A 351 -10.94 -3.03 -0.52
N GLU A 352 -10.19 -2.15 0.13
CA GLU A 352 -10.61 -0.77 0.44
C GLU A 352 -10.51 0.17 -0.76
N ALA A 353 -9.91 -0.27 -1.88
CA ALA A 353 -9.58 0.59 -3.03
C ALA A 353 -8.70 1.79 -2.64
N SER A 354 -9.11 3.02 -2.93
CA SER A 354 -8.42 4.27 -2.61
C SER A 354 -6.93 4.31 -3.02
N PRO A 355 -6.64 4.30 -4.34
CA PRO A 355 -7.60 4.33 -5.45
C PRO A 355 -8.06 2.95 -5.90
N GLY A 356 -9.10 2.92 -6.71
CA GLY A 356 -9.49 1.74 -7.48
C GLY A 356 -10.92 1.27 -7.26
N PRO A 357 -11.28 0.11 -7.86
CA PRO A 357 -12.60 -0.49 -7.73
C PRO A 357 -12.79 -1.15 -6.35
N GLN A 358 -14.05 -1.27 -5.95
CA GLN A 358 -14.47 -1.83 -4.65
C GLN A 358 -15.06 -3.25 -4.77
N ASP A 359 -14.77 -3.95 -5.85
CA ASP A 359 -15.34 -5.27 -6.15
C ASP A 359 -15.12 -6.30 -5.04
N VAL A 360 -14.03 -6.19 -4.31
CA VAL A 360 -13.66 -7.10 -3.21
C VAL A 360 -13.99 -6.56 -1.81
N GLY A 361 -14.78 -5.50 -1.73
CA GLY A 361 -15.23 -4.93 -0.44
C GLY A 361 -15.97 -5.91 0.47
N TYR A 362 -16.57 -6.97 -0.10
CA TYR A 362 -17.23 -8.05 0.65
C TYR A 362 -16.29 -8.78 1.64
N LEU A 363 -14.99 -8.67 1.48
CA LEU A 363 -14.03 -9.27 2.43
C LEU A 363 -14.11 -8.63 3.81
N PHE A 364 -14.45 -7.34 3.89
CA PHE A 364 -14.74 -6.70 5.18
C PHE A 364 -16.00 -7.28 5.82
N ASP A 365 -17.05 -7.55 5.03
CA ASP A 365 -18.28 -8.16 5.53
C ASP A 365 -18.04 -9.59 6.04
N LYS A 366 -17.19 -10.36 5.34
CA LYS A 366 -16.72 -11.67 5.80
C LYS A 366 -16.05 -11.60 7.18
N PHE A 367 -15.22 -10.58 7.42
CA PHE A 367 -14.59 -10.40 8.73
C PHE A 367 -15.61 -10.13 9.84
N ILE A 368 -16.62 -9.30 9.55
CA ILE A 368 -17.73 -9.06 10.48
C ILE A 368 -18.49 -10.36 10.77
N ASP A 369 -18.78 -11.17 9.77
CA ASP A 369 -19.50 -12.43 9.94
C ASP A 369 -18.70 -13.45 10.77
N ASN A 370 -17.38 -13.50 10.59
CA ASN A 370 -16.49 -14.33 11.42
C ASN A 370 -16.53 -13.87 12.90
N MET A 371 -16.55 -12.57 13.17
CA MET A 371 -16.68 -12.06 14.55
C MET A 371 -18.05 -12.36 15.15
N LYS A 372 -19.14 -12.27 14.36
CA LYS A 372 -20.48 -12.66 14.82
C LYS A 372 -20.53 -14.14 15.21
N ALA A 373 -19.96 -15.02 14.36
CA ALA A 373 -19.93 -16.46 14.60
C ALA A 373 -19.09 -16.80 15.85
N ALA A 374 -18.01 -16.08 16.12
CA ALA A 374 -17.18 -16.30 17.30
C ALA A 374 -17.79 -15.83 18.61
N LYS A 375 -18.85 -15.01 18.58
CA LYS A 375 -19.62 -14.55 19.75
C LYS A 375 -20.77 -15.48 20.14
N GLN A 376 -21.15 -16.41 19.26
CA GLN A 376 -22.19 -17.41 19.51
C GLN A 376 -21.62 -18.63 20.22
#